data_32a933144d64ad9e33e3e18096939ce6
#
_entry.id   32a933144d64ad9e33e3e18096939ce6
#
_cell.length_a   1.000
_cell.length_b   1.000
_cell.length_c   1.000
_cell.angle_alpha   90.00
_cell.angle_beta   90.00
_cell.angle_gamma   90.00
#
_symmetry.space_group_name_H-M   'P 1'
#
loop_
_entity.id
_entity.type
_entity.pdbx_description
1 polymer ?
#
loop_
_entity_poly.entity_id
_entity_poly.type
_entity_poly.pdbx_seq_one_letter_code
_entity_poly.pdbx_strand_id
1 'polypeptide(L)'
;MNDRLVWIDCEMTGLDLGADALIEVAALVTDFDLNVLGHGVDLIIKPPAEALDQMNDFVREMHETSGLLRELDFGIPMDEAEERVLSYVREHCPDGSRPPLAGNTVATDRAFLARDMPTLETFLHYRIVDVSSIKELSRRWFPRAYFQAPPKRGNHRALADIQESIEELRYYREAVFVPSPGPESDAARKIALRHGGALTGLTGQPASEPVSEPASTAGADSAEEG
;
A
#
# COMPACT_ATOMS: atom_id res chain seq x y z
N MET A 1 -14.73 8.07 7.07
CA MET A 1 -13.74 7.71 6.03
C MET A 1 -12.51 7.17 6.75
N ASN A 2 -11.85 6.17 6.20
CA ASN A 2 -10.60 5.68 6.80
C ASN A 2 -9.47 6.61 6.33
N ASP A 3 -8.96 7.43 7.22
CA ASP A 3 -7.98 8.48 6.91
C ASP A 3 -6.56 8.05 7.31
N ARG A 4 -6.27 6.74 7.28
CA ARG A 4 -4.98 6.16 7.66
C ARG A 4 -4.43 5.26 6.57
N LEU A 5 -3.10 5.28 6.43
CA LEU A 5 -2.30 4.31 5.68
C LEU A 5 -1.42 3.55 6.65
N VAL A 6 -1.37 2.25 6.51
CA VAL A 6 -0.44 1.37 7.25
C VAL A 6 0.69 0.99 6.31
N TRP A 7 1.87 1.49 6.61
CA TRP A 7 3.09 1.19 5.87
C TRP A 7 3.75 0.00 6.51
N ILE A 8 4.01 -1.02 5.73
CA ILE A 8 4.75 -2.21 6.17
C ILE A 8 5.80 -2.51 5.12
N ASP A 9 6.97 -2.88 5.60
CA ASP A 9 8.06 -3.44 4.83
C ASP A 9 8.60 -4.65 5.59
N CYS A 10 9.03 -5.66 4.85
CA CYS A 10 9.50 -6.93 5.40
C CYS A 10 10.84 -7.30 4.77
N GLU A 11 11.75 -7.83 5.59
CA GLU A 11 12.92 -8.54 5.11
C GLU A 11 12.71 -10.05 5.22
N MET A 12 13.15 -10.78 4.21
CA MET A 12 12.93 -12.22 4.10
C MET A 12 14.21 -12.95 3.72
N THR A 13 14.26 -14.26 3.99
CA THR A 13 15.38 -15.11 3.55
C THR A 13 15.43 -15.33 2.04
N GLY A 14 14.36 -14.94 1.34
CA GLY A 14 14.16 -15.01 -0.10
C GLY A 14 12.70 -14.73 -0.45
N LEU A 15 12.27 -15.00 -1.68
CA LEU A 15 10.94 -14.65 -2.16
C LEU A 15 10.01 -15.85 -2.42
N ASP A 16 10.45 -17.07 -2.10
CA ASP A 16 9.62 -18.27 -2.22
C ASP A 16 8.74 -18.44 -0.98
N LEU A 17 7.44 -18.20 -1.13
CA LEU A 17 6.46 -18.36 -0.04
C LEU A 17 6.42 -19.78 0.54
N GLY A 18 6.86 -20.79 -0.19
CA GLY A 18 6.89 -22.19 0.30
C GLY A 18 8.10 -22.52 1.15
N ALA A 19 9.19 -21.75 1.03
CA ALA A 19 10.49 -22.10 1.57
C ALA A 19 11.11 -20.99 2.43
N ASP A 20 10.87 -19.71 2.07
CA ASP A 20 11.49 -18.57 2.73
C ASP A 20 10.67 -18.04 3.91
N ALA A 21 11.33 -17.37 4.84
CA ALA A 21 10.78 -16.87 6.08
C ALA A 21 10.93 -15.35 6.21
N LEU A 22 9.98 -14.71 6.92
CA LEU A 22 10.13 -13.35 7.42
C LEU A 22 11.18 -13.31 8.52
N ILE A 23 12.09 -12.35 8.44
CA ILE A 23 13.18 -12.14 9.41
C ILE A 23 13.20 -10.74 10.01
N GLU A 24 12.56 -9.77 9.38
CA GLU A 24 12.30 -8.44 9.94
C GLU A 24 10.93 -7.95 9.45
N VAL A 25 10.21 -7.25 10.30
CA VAL A 25 9.00 -6.55 9.94
C VAL A 25 9.00 -5.18 10.61
N ALA A 26 8.77 -4.14 9.82
CA ALA A 26 8.53 -2.80 10.35
C ALA A 26 7.16 -2.29 9.93
N ALA A 27 6.58 -1.42 10.77
CA ALA A 27 5.34 -0.74 10.45
C ALA A 27 5.35 0.72 10.91
N LEU A 28 4.80 1.60 10.05
CA LEU A 28 4.45 2.98 10.36
C LEU A 28 3.00 3.24 9.97
N VAL A 29 2.34 4.13 10.70
CA VAL A 29 1.01 4.63 10.33
C VAL A 29 1.13 6.09 9.94
N THR A 30 0.47 6.50 8.85
CA THR A 30 0.32 7.91 8.48
C THR A 30 -1.15 8.26 8.30
N ASP A 31 -1.46 9.57 8.34
CA ASP A 31 -2.68 10.08 7.70
C ASP A 31 -2.51 10.12 6.16
N PHE A 32 -3.55 10.58 5.43
CA PHE A 32 -3.48 10.73 3.96
C PHE A 32 -2.71 11.98 3.50
N ASP A 33 -2.32 12.84 4.44
CA ASP A 33 -1.35 13.91 4.18
C ASP A 33 0.11 13.44 4.35
N LEU A 34 0.27 12.13 4.66
CA LEU A 34 1.54 11.45 4.87
C LEU A 34 2.28 11.92 6.13
N ASN A 35 1.57 12.47 7.12
CA ASN A 35 2.14 12.75 8.42
C ASN A 35 2.23 11.46 9.23
N VAL A 36 3.42 11.16 9.74
CA VAL A 36 3.67 9.96 10.56
C VAL A 36 3.01 10.08 11.91
N LEU A 37 2.36 9.02 12.36
CA LEU A 37 1.69 8.90 13.65
C LEU A 37 2.43 7.90 14.52
N GLY A 38 2.83 8.35 15.71
CA GLY A 38 3.64 7.54 16.63
C GLY A 38 5.09 7.36 16.16
N HIS A 39 5.74 6.32 16.70
CA HIS A 39 7.16 6.06 16.46
C HIS A 39 7.40 4.86 15.52
N GLY A 40 6.34 4.12 15.21
CA GLY A 40 6.44 2.88 14.47
C GLY A 40 6.89 1.69 15.33
N VAL A 41 6.99 0.56 14.70
CA VAL A 41 7.61 -0.66 15.22
C VAL A 41 8.61 -1.19 14.21
N ASP A 42 9.68 -1.80 14.72
CA ASP A 42 10.73 -2.45 13.96
C ASP A 42 11.16 -3.68 14.74
N LEU A 43 10.92 -4.87 14.20
CA LEU A 43 10.99 -6.13 14.93
C LEU A 43 11.77 -7.17 14.14
N ILE A 44 12.81 -7.69 14.78
CA ILE A 44 13.56 -8.84 14.25
C ILE A 44 12.79 -10.10 14.63
N ILE A 45 12.60 -10.98 13.64
CA ILE A 45 11.88 -12.25 13.80
C ILE A 45 12.86 -13.39 13.71
N LYS A 46 12.79 -14.32 14.64
CA LYS A 46 13.63 -15.50 14.64
C LYS A 46 13.14 -16.52 13.60
N PRO A 47 13.90 -16.74 12.51
CA PRO A 47 13.49 -17.69 11.49
C PRO A 47 13.74 -19.15 11.93
N PRO A 48 13.07 -20.12 11.28
CA PRO A 48 13.49 -21.52 11.36
C PRO A 48 14.86 -21.72 10.72
N ALA A 49 15.65 -22.65 11.26
CA ALA A 49 17.02 -22.90 10.80
C ALA A 49 17.08 -23.28 9.31
N GLU A 50 16.10 -24.05 8.86
CA GLU A 50 16.00 -24.49 7.46
C GLU A 50 15.88 -23.34 6.48
N ALA A 51 15.21 -22.25 6.87
CA ALA A 51 15.09 -21.05 6.03
C ALA A 51 16.41 -20.30 5.90
N LEU A 52 17.26 -20.32 6.95
CA LEU A 52 18.59 -19.74 6.90
C LEU A 52 19.55 -20.57 6.03
N ASP A 53 19.45 -21.90 6.11
CA ASP A 53 20.34 -22.81 5.37
C ASP A 53 20.16 -22.70 3.85
N GLN A 54 18.93 -22.42 3.39
CA GLN A 54 18.61 -22.30 1.96
C GLN A 54 18.71 -20.89 1.40
N MET A 55 18.99 -19.89 2.25
CA MET A 55 19.18 -18.50 1.82
C MET A 55 20.29 -18.41 0.77
N ASN A 56 19.98 -17.86 -0.40
CA ASN A 56 20.98 -17.71 -1.46
C ASN A 56 22.05 -16.67 -1.11
N ASP A 57 23.20 -16.76 -1.79
CA ASP A 57 24.38 -15.94 -1.49
C ASP A 57 24.10 -14.44 -1.62
N PHE A 58 23.29 -14.01 -2.60
CA PHE A 58 22.95 -12.60 -2.82
C PHE A 58 22.16 -12.03 -1.62
N VAL A 59 21.11 -12.73 -1.18
CA VAL A 59 20.30 -12.30 -0.03
C VAL A 59 21.11 -12.34 1.25
N ARG A 60 21.95 -13.36 1.42
CA ARG A 60 22.86 -13.48 2.56
C ARG A 60 23.84 -12.30 2.64
N GLU A 61 24.51 -11.95 1.54
CA GLU A 61 25.44 -10.82 1.49
C GLU A 61 24.72 -9.48 1.78
N MET A 62 23.49 -9.32 1.27
CA MET A 62 22.65 -8.15 1.54
C MET A 62 22.36 -8.01 3.03
N HIS A 63 21.90 -9.08 3.69
CA HIS A 63 21.58 -9.07 5.12
C HIS A 63 22.83 -9.06 6.03
N GLU A 64 23.96 -9.56 5.57
CA GLU A 64 25.24 -9.36 6.26
C GLU A 64 25.67 -7.88 6.23
N THR A 65 25.53 -7.24 5.07
CA THR A 65 25.89 -5.83 4.86
C THR A 65 24.99 -4.89 5.67
N SER A 66 23.69 -5.14 5.72
CA SER A 66 22.74 -4.38 6.55
C SER A 66 22.90 -4.65 8.05
N GLY A 67 23.60 -5.72 8.41
CA GLY A 67 23.79 -6.16 9.80
C GLY A 67 22.65 -7.02 10.35
N LEU A 68 21.59 -7.25 9.59
CA LEU A 68 20.39 -7.97 10.03
C LEU A 68 20.69 -9.40 10.50
N LEU A 69 21.60 -10.13 9.78
CA LEU A 69 21.92 -11.51 10.18
C LEU A 69 22.46 -11.64 11.61
N ARG A 70 23.16 -10.61 12.11
CA ARG A 70 23.72 -10.62 13.48
C ARG A 70 22.65 -10.43 14.57
N GLU A 71 21.48 -9.90 14.17
CA GLU A 71 20.39 -9.60 15.08
C GLU A 71 19.40 -10.77 15.20
N LEU A 72 19.41 -11.73 14.25
CA LEU A 72 18.45 -12.83 14.19
C LEU A 72 18.44 -13.73 15.43
N ASP A 73 19.59 -13.90 16.09
CA ASP A 73 19.68 -14.68 17.34
C ASP A 73 18.86 -14.06 18.48
N PHE A 74 18.61 -12.75 18.41
CA PHE A 74 17.81 -11.99 19.38
C PHE A 74 16.38 -11.76 18.89
N GLY A 75 16.02 -12.31 17.73
CA GLY A 75 14.69 -12.22 17.16
C GLY A 75 13.60 -12.83 18.04
N ILE A 76 12.41 -12.26 17.96
CA ILE A 76 11.22 -12.71 18.67
C ILE A 76 10.45 -13.77 17.85
N PRO A 77 9.56 -14.53 18.48
CA PRO A 77 8.64 -15.42 17.76
C PRO A 77 7.71 -14.65 16.82
N MET A 78 7.24 -15.30 15.75
CA MET A 78 6.37 -14.74 14.74
C MET A 78 5.04 -14.23 15.31
N ASP A 79 4.42 -15.00 16.18
CA ASP A 79 3.15 -14.67 16.85
C ASP A 79 3.29 -13.41 17.74
N GLU A 80 4.40 -13.27 18.45
CA GLU A 80 4.71 -12.07 19.23
C GLU A 80 4.93 -10.86 18.31
N ALA A 81 5.60 -11.05 17.17
CA ALA A 81 5.80 -9.99 16.20
C ALA A 81 4.46 -9.50 15.61
N GLU A 82 3.58 -10.44 15.22
CA GLU A 82 2.23 -10.10 14.72
C GLU A 82 1.45 -9.30 15.77
N GLU A 83 1.44 -9.75 17.03
CA GLU A 83 0.71 -9.06 18.11
C GLU A 83 1.22 -7.63 18.31
N ARG A 84 2.54 -7.43 18.33
CA ARG A 84 3.15 -6.11 18.52
C ARG A 84 2.85 -5.16 17.36
N VAL A 85 2.97 -5.62 16.11
CA VAL A 85 2.62 -4.82 14.93
C VAL A 85 1.14 -4.45 14.95
N LEU A 86 0.27 -5.45 15.19
CA LEU A 86 -1.19 -5.23 15.22
C LEU A 86 -1.60 -4.28 16.36
N SER A 87 -0.96 -4.39 17.52
CA SER A 87 -1.21 -3.48 18.65
C SER A 87 -0.88 -2.03 18.28
N TYR A 88 0.30 -1.80 17.68
CA TYR A 88 0.70 -0.47 17.19
C TYR A 88 -0.28 0.07 16.13
N VAL A 89 -0.67 -0.75 15.16
CA VAL A 89 -1.61 -0.33 14.11
C VAL A 89 -2.97 0.04 14.71
N ARG A 90 -3.49 -0.75 15.66
CA ARG A 90 -4.78 -0.47 16.34
C ARG A 90 -4.74 0.80 17.17
N GLU A 91 -3.62 1.12 17.80
CA GLU A 91 -3.46 2.36 18.57
C GLU A 91 -3.63 3.61 17.69
N HIS A 92 -3.20 3.53 16.43
CA HIS A 92 -3.16 4.68 15.51
C HIS A 92 -4.30 4.68 14.48
N CYS A 93 -5.10 3.64 14.42
CA CYS A 93 -6.23 3.52 13.52
C CYS A 93 -7.56 3.56 14.28
N PRO A 94 -8.56 4.34 13.83
CA PRO A 94 -9.87 4.37 14.47
C PRO A 94 -10.52 2.99 14.51
N ASP A 95 -11.30 2.74 15.56
CA ASP A 95 -12.06 1.51 15.71
C ASP A 95 -12.96 1.23 14.49
N GLY A 96 -12.97 -0.02 14.05
CA GLY A 96 -13.74 -0.44 12.87
C GLY A 96 -13.18 0.04 11.53
N SER A 97 -12.02 0.74 11.52
CA SER A 97 -11.33 1.09 10.29
C SER A 97 -10.62 -0.13 9.69
N ARG A 98 -10.50 -0.13 8.36
CA ARG A 98 -9.68 -1.08 7.60
C ARG A 98 -8.71 -0.29 6.73
N PRO A 99 -7.55 0.12 7.27
CA PRO A 99 -6.59 0.93 6.53
C PRO A 99 -5.97 0.14 5.38
N PRO A 100 -5.73 0.75 4.20
CA PRO A 100 -4.96 0.11 3.15
C PRO A 100 -3.50 -0.04 3.56
N LEU A 101 -2.89 -1.15 3.12
CA LEU A 101 -1.46 -1.38 3.19
C LEU A 101 -0.75 -0.48 2.17
N ALA A 102 0.37 0.12 2.57
CA ALA A 102 1.21 0.98 1.73
C ALA A 102 2.68 0.54 1.78
N GLY A 103 3.41 0.77 0.71
CA GLY A 103 4.84 0.45 0.59
C GLY A 103 5.33 0.48 -0.84
N ASN A 104 6.55 0.03 -1.07
CA ASN A 104 7.11 -0.21 -2.41
C ASN A 104 7.05 -1.70 -2.73
N THR A 105 6.46 -2.08 -3.87
CA THR A 105 6.29 -3.48 -4.31
C THR A 105 5.57 -4.33 -3.25
N VAL A 106 4.75 -3.69 -2.47
CA VAL A 106 4.15 -4.17 -1.21
C VAL A 106 3.25 -5.41 -1.37
N ALA A 107 2.96 -5.82 -2.60
CA ALA A 107 2.23 -7.06 -2.86
C ALA A 107 3.02 -8.31 -2.43
N THR A 108 4.35 -8.28 -2.51
CA THR A 108 5.22 -9.35 -2.01
C THR A 108 5.14 -9.45 -0.50
N ASP A 109 5.31 -8.32 0.20
CA ASP A 109 5.17 -8.26 1.66
C ASP A 109 3.80 -8.77 2.10
N ARG A 110 2.73 -8.32 1.43
CA ARG A 110 1.38 -8.76 1.72
C ARG A 110 1.20 -10.27 1.61
N ALA A 111 1.87 -10.93 0.65
CA ALA A 111 1.78 -12.37 0.49
C ALA A 111 2.41 -13.11 1.70
N PHE A 112 3.55 -12.63 2.20
CA PHE A 112 4.16 -13.15 3.42
C PHE A 112 3.30 -12.84 4.65
N LEU A 113 2.76 -11.62 4.79
CA LEU A 113 1.85 -11.28 5.87
C LEU A 113 0.60 -12.17 5.89
N ALA A 114 0.02 -12.49 4.74
CA ALA A 114 -1.15 -13.37 4.65
C ALA A 114 -0.85 -14.79 5.13
N ARG A 115 0.37 -15.28 4.95
CA ARG A 115 0.82 -16.58 5.43
C ARG A 115 1.19 -16.58 6.92
N ASP A 116 1.97 -15.58 7.34
CA ASP A 116 2.68 -15.59 8.62
C ASP A 116 2.01 -14.72 9.69
N MET A 117 1.27 -13.67 9.28
CA MET A 117 0.58 -12.70 10.15
C MET A 117 -0.89 -12.51 9.71
N PRO A 118 -1.71 -13.58 9.69
CA PRO A 118 -3.06 -13.53 9.11
C PRO A 118 -4.02 -12.63 9.87
N THR A 119 -3.81 -12.41 11.17
CA THR A 119 -4.64 -11.51 11.97
C THR A 119 -4.40 -10.05 11.59
N LEU A 120 -3.13 -9.68 11.38
CA LEU A 120 -2.75 -8.36 10.87
C LEU A 120 -3.26 -8.16 9.44
N GLU A 121 -3.06 -9.13 8.55
CA GLU A 121 -3.52 -9.04 7.15
C GLU A 121 -5.03 -8.86 7.06
N THR A 122 -5.80 -9.62 7.84
CA THR A 122 -7.26 -9.52 7.89
C THR A 122 -7.74 -8.18 8.43
N PHE A 123 -6.99 -7.52 9.30
CA PHE A 123 -7.28 -6.17 9.79
C PHE A 123 -7.16 -5.13 8.69
N LEU A 124 -6.27 -5.30 7.73
CA LEU A 124 -6.02 -4.36 6.65
C LEU A 124 -7.13 -4.41 5.58
N HIS A 125 -7.24 -3.34 4.80
CA HIS A 125 -8.11 -3.31 3.63
C HIS A 125 -7.50 -4.12 2.48
N TYR A 126 -8.32 -4.73 1.62
CA TYR A 126 -7.84 -5.48 0.46
C TYR A 126 -7.09 -4.62 -0.59
N ARG A 127 -7.37 -3.31 -0.64
CA ARG A 127 -6.67 -2.37 -1.51
C ARG A 127 -5.31 -2.02 -0.92
N ILE A 128 -4.35 -1.78 -1.81
CA ILE A 128 -2.99 -1.35 -1.46
C ILE A 128 -2.70 0.03 -2.06
N VAL A 129 -1.74 0.74 -1.46
CA VAL A 129 -1.11 1.93 -2.02
C VAL A 129 0.34 1.57 -2.31
N ASP A 130 0.60 1.19 -3.57
CA ASP A 130 1.94 0.78 -4.00
C ASP A 130 2.65 1.95 -4.68
N VAL A 131 3.68 2.48 -4.03
CA VAL A 131 4.49 3.60 -4.51
C VAL A 131 5.28 3.19 -5.76
N SER A 132 5.67 1.92 -5.89
CA SER A 132 6.36 1.41 -7.07
C SER A 132 5.48 1.51 -8.33
N SER A 133 4.16 1.39 -8.22
CA SER A 133 3.24 1.60 -9.34
C SER A 133 3.27 3.05 -9.82
N ILE A 134 3.29 4.03 -8.91
CA ILE A 134 3.38 5.46 -9.24
C ILE A 134 4.73 5.74 -9.88
N LYS A 135 5.80 5.22 -9.32
CA LYS A 135 7.16 5.31 -9.84
C LYS A 135 7.28 4.78 -11.26
N GLU A 136 6.71 3.60 -11.53
CA GLU A 136 6.77 2.96 -12.82
C GLU A 136 5.98 3.73 -13.90
N LEU A 137 4.83 4.33 -13.54
CA LEU A 137 4.09 5.22 -14.41
C LEU A 137 4.85 6.54 -14.63
N SER A 138 5.45 7.10 -13.59
CA SER A 138 6.23 8.33 -13.67
C SER A 138 7.44 8.17 -14.58
N ARG A 139 8.09 7.03 -14.59
CA ARG A 139 9.20 6.72 -15.49
C ARG A 139 8.83 6.95 -16.96
N ARG A 140 7.60 6.62 -17.34
CA ARG A 140 7.12 6.68 -18.73
C ARG A 140 6.44 8.00 -19.06
N TRP A 141 5.63 8.51 -18.14
CA TRP A 141 4.80 9.70 -18.42
C TRP A 141 5.47 10.99 -18.01
N PHE A 142 6.30 10.93 -16.96
CA PHE A 142 6.99 12.08 -16.36
C PHE A 142 8.48 11.80 -16.14
N PRO A 143 9.28 11.47 -17.20
CA PRO A 143 10.66 11.03 -17.02
C PRO A 143 11.53 12.07 -16.29
N ARG A 144 11.26 13.37 -16.45
CA ARG A 144 12.00 14.40 -15.72
C ARG A 144 11.78 14.30 -14.20
N ALA A 145 10.54 14.07 -13.76
CA ALA A 145 10.25 13.87 -12.35
C ALA A 145 10.91 12.57 -11.86
N TYR A 146 10.78 11.49 -12.62
CA TYR A 146 11.39 10.20 -12.25
C TYR A 146 12.90 10.31 -12.01
N PHE A 147 13.65 10.96 -12.90
CA PHE A 147 15.12 11.06 -12.77
C PHE A 147 15.59 12.09 -11.73
N GLN A 148 14.69 12.90 -11.16
CA GLN A 148 14.96 13.85 -10.09
C GLN A 148 14.39 13.38 -8.74
N ALA A 149 13.80 12.18 -8.67
CA ALA A 149 13.32 11.62 -7.42
C ALA A 149 14.46 11.51 -6.39
N PRO A 150 14.16 11.65 -5.08
CA PRO A 150 15.16 11.51 -4.03
C PRO A 150 15.90 10.18 -4.14
N PRO A 151 17.24 10.17 -3.99
CA PRO A 151 17.99 8.92 -4.03
C PRO A 151 17.67 8.06 -2.81
N LYS A 152 17.43 6.79 -3.03
CA LYS A 152 17.31 5.82 -1.94
C LYS A 152 18.71 5.42 -1.44
N ARG A 153 18.84 5.27 -0.13
CA ARG A 153 20.11 4.87 0.52
C ARG A 153 20.35 3.37 0.44
N GLY A 154 19.28 2.58 0.26
CA GLY A 154 19.36 1.14 0.06
C GLY A 154 19.96 0.39 1.26
N ASN A 155 19.57 0.77 2.46
CA ASN A 155 20.10 0.16 3.69
C ASN A 155 19.55 -1.25 3.95
N HIS A 156 18.51 -1.68 3.24
CA HIS A 156 17.84 -2.96 3.43
C HIS A 156 17.52 -3.23 4.91
N ARG A 157 16.89 -2.26 5.55
CA ARG A 157 16.30 -2.32 6.88
C ARG A 157 14.88 -1.82 6.78
N ALA A 158 13.93 -2.63 7.19
CA ALA A 158 12.51 -2.43 6.94
C ALA A 158 11.99 -1.05 7.35
N LEU A 159 12.35 -0.55 8.53
CA LEU A 159 11.89 0.78 8.98
C LEU A 159 12.46 1.93 8.13
N ALA A 160 13.74 1.83 7.73
CA ALA A 160 14.36 2.84 6.88
C ALA A 160 13.74 2.85 5.47
N ASP A 161 13.45 1.68 4.92
CA ASP A 161 12.83 1.54 3.61
C ASP A 161 11.38 2.05 3.59
N ILE A 162 10.63 1.90 4.70
CA ILE A 162 9.33 2.56 4.88
C ILE A 162 9.47 4.09 4.84
N GLN A 163 10.42 4.66 5.59
CA GLN A 163 10.62 6.11 5.62
C GLN A 163 10.93 6.66 4.23
N GLU A 164 11.83 6.00 3.50
CA GLU A 164 12.15 6.35 2.11
C GLU A 164 10.94 6.22 1.19
N SER A 165 10.08 5.22 1.41
CA SER A 165 8.85 5.02 0.63
C SER A 165 7.82 6.13 0.87
N ILE A 166 7.68 6.62 2.11
CA ILE A 166 6.83 7.76 2.45
C ILE A 166 7.37 9.04 1.79
N GLU A 167 8.69 9.27 1.86
CA GLU A 167 9.34 10.43 1.23
C GLU A 167 9.19 10.40 -0.30
N GLU A 168 9.34 9.22 -0.90
CA GLU A 168 9.15 9.01 -2.34
C GLU A 168 7.70 9.31 -2.76
N LEU A 169 6.70 8.87 -1.96
CA LEU A 169 5.29 9.18 -2.25
C LEU A 169 4.99 10.68 -2.07
N ARG A 170 5.56 11.35 -1.07
CA ARG A 170 5.46 12.82 -0.91
C ARG A 170 5.99 13.54 -2.14
N TYR A 171 7.16 13.12 -2.61
CA TYR A 171 7.77 13.67 -3.82
C TYR A 171 6.85 13.49 -5.04
N TYR A 172 6.38 12.27 -5.33
CA TYR A 172 5.52 12.03 -6.48
C TYR A 172 4.17 12.75 -6.37
N ARG A 173 3.62 12.87 -5.16
CA ARG A 173 2.39 13.60 -4.93
C ARG A 173 2.50 15.07 -5.37
N GLU A 174 3.65 15.68 -5.15
CA GLU A 174 3.91 17.06 -5.56
C GLU A 174 4.33 17.18 -7.04
N ALA A 175 5.17 16.24 -7.51
CA ALA A 175 5.80 16.34 -8.81
C ALA A 175 4.93 15.88 -9.99
N VAL A 176 3.98 14.96 -9.78
CA VAL A 176 3.23 14.31 -10.87
C VAL A 176 1.71 14.37 -10.75
N PHE A 177 1.16 14.58 -9.57
CA PHE A 177 -0.28 14.72 -9.40
C PHE A 177 -0.72 16.16 -9.56
N VAL A 178 -1.96 16.35 -10.00
CA VAL A 178 -2.56 17.69 -9.99
C VAL A 178 -2.75 18.17 -8.55
N PRO A 179 -2.55 19.46 -8.25
CA PRO A 179 -2.74 19.99 -6.90
C PRO A 179 -4.14 19.69 -6.35
N SER A 180 -4.21 19.39 -5.04
CA SER A 180 -5.48 19.24 -4.32
C SER A 180 -6.26 20.58 -4.35
N PRO A 181 -7.59 20.53 -4.50
CA PRO A 181 -8.50 19.38 -4.54
C PRO A 181 -8.67 18.74 -5.93
N GLY A 182 -7.82 19.02 -6.88
CA GLY A 182 -7.91 18.49 -8.23
C GLY A 182 -8.80 19.38 -9.14
N PRO A 183 -9.22 18.86 -10.31
CA PRO A 183 -10.02 19.61 -11.25
C PRO A 183 -11.44 19.85 -10.72
N GLU A 184 -12.01 20.98 -11.08
CA GLU A 184 -13.43 21.27 -10.83
C GLU A 184 -14.34 20.19 -11.42
N SER A 185 -15.51 19.96 -10.80
CA SER A 185 -16.43 18.87 -11.16
C SER A 185 -16.80 18.83 -12.64
N ASP A 186 -17.00 20.00 -13.27
CA ASP A 186 -17.32 20.08 -14.71
C ASP A 186 -16.11 19.73 -15.60
N ALA A 187 -14.90 20.11 -15.19
CA ALA A 187 -13.68 19.72 -15.87
C ALA A 187 -13.44 18.20 -15.76
N ALA A 188 -13.62 17.63 -14.57
CA ALA A 188 -13.54 16.20 -14.32
C ALA A 188 -14.56 15.42 -15.16
N ARG A 189 -15.82 15.90 -15.24
CA ARG A 189 -16.87 15.30 -16.08
C ARG A 189 -16.49 15.30 -17.56
N LYS A 190 -15.94 16.41 -18.08
CA LYS A 190 -15.47 16.49 -19.46
C LYS A 190 -14.32 15.52 -19.74
N ILE A 191 -13.42 15.31 -18.78
CA ILE A 191 -12.35 14.32 -18.88
C ILE A 191 -12.94 12.91 -18.92
N ALA A 192 -13.89 12.59 -18.03
CA ALA A 192 -14.56 11.29 -17.99
C ALA A 192 -15.25 10.96 -19.33
N LEU A 193 -15.96 11.92 -19.95
CA LEU A 193 -16.62 11.75 -21.24
C LEU A 193 -15.64 11.44 -22.39
N ARG A 194 -14.40 11.93 -22.34
CA ARG A 194 -13.39 11.61 -23.36
C ARG A 194 -12.84 10.20 -23.26
N HIS A 195 -12.89 9.59 -22.08
CA HIS A 195 -12.28 8.29 -21.80
C HIS A 195 -13.30 7.19 -21.52
N GLY A 196 -14.55 7.55 -21.16
CA GLY A 196 -15.63 6.60 -20.94
C GLY A 196 -16.03 5.91 -22.25
N GLY A 197 -16.02 4.57 -22.28
CA GLY A 197 -16.44 3.77 -23.42
C GLY A 197 -15.45 3.73 -24.59
N ALA A 198 -14.30 4.38 -24.52
CA ALA A 198 -13.32 4.41 -25.62
C ALA A 198 -12.81 3.02 -26.06
N LEU A 199 -12.86 2.01 -25.18
CA LEU A 199 -12.40 0.66 -25.43
C LEU A 199 -13.54 -0.36 -25.66
N THR A 200 -14.80 0.04 -25.58
CA THR A 200 -15.95 -0.88 -25.73
C THR A 200 -16.06 -1.52 -27.12
N GLY A 201 -15.57 -0.81 -28.15
CA GLY A 201 -15.53 -1.35 -29.52
C GLY A 201 -14.53 -2.48 -29.74
N LEU A 202 -13.57 -2.70 -28.84
CA LEU A 202 -12.54 -3.75 -28.97
C LEU A 202 -13.08 -5.15 -28.65
N THR A 203 -14.19 -5.25 -27.93
CA THR A 203 -14.77 -6.52 -27.46
C THR A 203 -15.92 -7.03 -28.34
N GLY A 204 -16.30 -6.30 -29.40
CA GLY A 204 -17.42 -6.68 -30.27
C GLY A 204 -18.81 -6.61 -29.61
N GLN A 205 -18.92 -6.12 -28.39
CA GLN A 205 -20.20 -5.86 -27.74
C GLN A 205 -20.68 -4.46 -28.08
N PRO A 206 -21.95 -4.28 -28.54
CA PRO A 206 -22.48 -2.94 -28.73
C PRO A 206 -22.52 -2.19 -27.41
N ALA A 207 -22.20 -0.90 -27.46
CA ALA A 207 -22.31 -0.02 -26.28
C ALA A 207 -23.75 -0.13 -25.71
N SER A 208 -23.87 -0.46 -24.43
CA SER A 208 -25.16 -0.38 -23.75
C SER A 208 -25.62 1.06 -23.77
N GLU A 209 -26.82 1.33 -24.31
CA GLU A 209 -27.41 2.65 -24.28
C GLU A 209 -27.47 3.17 -22.83
N PRO A 210 -27.23 4.47 -22.60
CA PRO A 210 -27.34 5.01 -21.25
C PRO A 210 -28.77 4.81 -20.75
N VAL A 211 -28.89 4.15 -19.58
CA VAL A 211 -30.18 3.98 -18.88
C VAL A 211 -30.70 5.38 -18.61
N SER A 212 -31.79 5.77 -19.30
CA SER A 212 -32.53 6.98 -19.02
C SER A 212 -33.16 6.83 -17.65
N GLU A 213 -32.83 7.74 -16.72
CA GLU A 213 -33.55 7.84 -15.44
C GLU A 213 -35.03 8.00 -15.67
N PRO A 214 -35.91 7.25 -14.98
CA PRO A 214 -37.33 7.46 -15.09
C PRO A 214 -37.67 8.86 -14.55
N ALA A 215 -38.33 9.63 -15.39
CA ALA A 215 -38.86 10.95 -15.03
C ALA A 215 -39.71 10.83 -13.76
N SER A 216 -39.34 11.57 -12.73
CA SER A 216 -40.13 11.73 -11.51
C SER A 216 -41.49 12.37 -11.89
N THR A 217 -42.52 11.58 -11.92
CA THR A 217 -43.91 12.09 -11.99
C THR A 217 -44.26 12.73 -10.65
N ALA A 218 -44.19 14.05 -10.62
CA ALA A 218 -44.80 14.83 -9.58
C ALA A 218 -46.32 14.63 -9.67
N GLY A 219 -46.89 13.86 -8.76
CA GLY A 219 -48.35 13.73 -8.58
C GLY A 219 -48.91 15.05 -8.04
N ALA A 220 -49.79 15.64 -8.83
CA ALA A 220 -50.62 16.74 -8.40
C ALA A 220 -51.66 16.21 -7.40
N ASP A 221 -51.64 16.80 -6.23
CA ASP A 221 -52.66 16.66 -5.21
C ASP A 221 -53.87 17.54 -5.60
N SER A 222 -55.02 16.93 -5.71
CA SER A 222 -56.31 17.66 -5.80
C SER A 222 -57.15 17.26 -4.61
N ALA A 223 -57.39 18.22 -3.75
CA ALA A 223 -58.39 18.21 -2.68
C ALA A 223 -59.79 17.99 -3.21
N GLU A 224 -60.64 17.26 -2.49
CA GLU A 224 -62.06 17.57 -2.23
C GLU A 224 -62.61 16.73 -1.07
N GLU A 225 -63.10 17.45 -0.09
CA GLU A 225 -64.32 17.41 0.70
C GLU A 225 -64.94 16.04 1.07
N GLY A 226 -65.23 15.94 2.39
CA GLY A 226 -66.14 14.95 3.00
C GLY A 226 -66.01 14.95 4.52
#